data_62ec7b0d685356f0e1587e6737560245
#
_entry.id   62ec7b0d685356f0e1587e6737560245
#
_cell.length_a   1.000
_cell.length_b   1.000
_cell.length_c   1.000
_cell.angle_alpha   90.00
_cell.angle_beta   90.00
_cell.angle_gamma   90.00
#
_symmetry.space_group_name_H-M   'P 1'
#
loop_
_entity.id
_entity.type
_entity.pdbx_description
1 polymer ?
#
loop_
_entity_poly.entity_id
_entity_poly.type
_entity_poly.pdbx_seq_one_letter_code
_entity_poly.pdbx_strand_id
1 'polypeptide(L)'
;MNTMRKPLKVFLSGPITSRLETYKAEFADAARIVSEAGHLPLNPATLPIGMEQRDYMRICLAMLDSADLLLHLPGWGESAGAIAEHTVATKTGVESLSLDDFIREHCQRVDATPVRTIRDATIDLAALKTAIQSGEGPELLRPHDELDIRLDTGKTVTVTCGFVNSEMARFIFKDCYDECEMNDADTNKTGYFGSKGRRHVLEDIYPHLPQELRDLIRPRRIVETIDGEMKEYEDPLWLPSATDLFGAPEDKWWPDEPDSFQLPIFLKERDRVKECPGKGTWWWWLRSVRAGHTTGFCYVYTDGSAGSIIAYRSHGFAPGFDL
;
A
#
# COMPACT_ATOMS: atom_id res chain seq x y z
N MET A 1 -21.13 -22.61 13.07
CA MET A 1 -22.06 -21.79 12.25
C MET A 1 -21.53 -20.37 12.27
N ASN A 2 -20.90 -19.96 11.19
CA ASN A 2 -20.34 -18.62 11.06
C ASN A 2 -21.48 -17.68 10.64
N THR A 3 -22.02 -16.92 11.59
CA THR A 3 -23.02 -15.89 11.27
C THR A 3 -22.32 -14.80 10.45
N MET A 4 -22.46 -14.84 9.13
CA MET A 4 -22.08 -13.72 8.28
C MET A 4 -22.84 -12.50 8.77
N ARG A 5 -22.11 -11.52 9.35
CA ARG A 5 -22.74 -10.23 9.68
C ARG A 5 -23.14 -9.56 8.38
N LYS A 6 -24.31 -8.98 8.36
CA LYS A 6 -24.82 -8.19 7.22
C LYS A 6 -23.81 -7.06 6.93
N PRO A 7 -23.43 -6.83 5.65
CA PRO A 7 -22.62 -5.69 5.27
C PRO A 7 -23.21 -4.38 5.80
N LEU A 8 -22.40 -3.56 6.46
CA LEU A 8 -22.77 -2.22 6.90
C LEU A 8 -22.71 -1.24 5.73
N LYS A 9 -23.62 -0.29 5.69
CA LYS A 9 -23.53 0.88 4.83
C LYS A 9 -22.76 1.96 5.59
N VAL A 10 -21.59 2.32 5.11
CA VAL A 10 -20.63 3.20 5.77
C VAL A 10 -20.55 4.54 5.02
N PHE A 11 -21.06 5.60 5.62
CA PHE A 11 -20.98 6.94 5.04
C PHE A 11 -19.62 7.57 5.35
N LEU A 12 -18.92 8.03 4.31
CA LEU A 12 -17.61 8.67 4.43
C LEU A 12 -17.78 10.18 4.65
N SER A 13 -17.16 10.72 5.69
CA SER A 13 -17.24 12.13 6.06
C SER A 13 -15.86 12.72 6.26
N GLY A 14 -15.57 13.84 5.61
CA GLY A 14 -14.25 14.48 5.66
C GLY A 14 -14.17 15.81 4.95
N PRO A 15 -12.99 16.47 4.95
CA PRO A 15 -12.79 17.76 4.33
C PRO A 15 -12.77 17.64 2.81
N ILE A 16 -13.68 18.32 2.10
CA ILE A 16 -13.70 18.44 0.65
C ILE A 16 -13.26 19.84 0.22
N THR A 17 -13.85 20.88 0.78
CA THR A 17 -13.65 22.28 0.33
C THR A 17 -12.23 22.78 0.59
N SER A 18 -11.59 22.35 1.66
CA SER A 18 -10.21 22.71 2.02
C SER A 18 -9.14 21.84 1.32
N ARG A 19 -9.55 20.74 0.64
CA ARG A 19 -8.65 19.76 0.02
C ARG A 19 -9.04 19.42 -1.42
N LEU A 20 -9.38 20.44 -2.22
CA LEU A 20 -9.93 20.26 -3.58
C LEU A 20 -9.04 19.44 -4.52
N GLU A 21 -7.73 19.39 -4.29
CA GLU A 21 -6.79 18.64 -5.12
C GLU A 21 -6.69 17.16 -4.70
N THR A 22 -6.92 16.83 -3.43
CA THR A 22 -6.64 15.50 -2.88
C THR A 22 -7.87 14.72 -2.42
N TYR A 23 -8.99 15.42 -2.10
CA TYR A 23 -10.16 14.79 -1.49
C TYR A 23 -10.69 13.56 -2.26
N LYS A 24 -10.64 13.59 -3.60
CA LYS A 24 -11.14 12.47 -4.41
C LYS A 24 -10.33 11.20 -4.18
N ALA A 25 -9.02 11.32 -4.09
CA ALA A 25 -8.14 10.19 -3.79
C ALA A 25 -8.34 9.70 -2.35
N GLU A 26 -8.38 10.60 -1.36
CA GLU A 26 -8.60 10.28 0.05
C GLU A 26 -9.93 9.53 0.27
N PHE A 27 -11.01 10.01 -0.34
CA PHE A 27 -12.32 9.35 -0.26
C PHE A 27 -12.38 8.04 -1.04
N ALA A 28 -11.68 7.93 -2.16
CA ALA A 28 -11.58 6.70 -2.92
C ALA A 28 -10.83 5.61 -2.14
N ASP A 29 -9.74 5.98 -1.46
CA ASP A 29 -8.98 5.07 -0.61
C ASP A 29 -9.80 4.60 0.58
N ALA A 30 -10.51 5.50 1.26
CA ALA A 30 -11.40 5.13 2.34
C ALA A 30 -12.55 4.19 1.85
N ALA A 31 -13.13 4.48 0.68
CA ALA A 31 -14.15 3.63 0.09
C ALA A 31 -13.62 2.23 -0.23
N ARG A 32 -12.38 2.14 -0.71
CA ARG A 32 -11.71 0.85 -0.95
C ARG A 32 -11.52 0.08 0.37
N ILE A 33 -11.02 0.71 1.42
CA ILE A 33 -10.85 0.09 2.75
C ILE A 33 -12.18 -0.46 3.27
N VAL A 34 -13.25 0.31 3.15
CA VAL A 34 -14.61 -0.10 3.56
C VAL A 34 -15.09 -1.31 2.74
N SER A 35 -14.85 -1.31 1.44
CA SER A 35 -15.22 -2.42 0.54
C SER A 35 -14.44 -3.69 0.84
N GLU A 36 -13.13 -3.57 1.07
CA GLU A 36 -12.24 -4.69 1.43
C GLU A 36 -12.60 -5.28 2.80
N ALA A 37 -13.12 -4.47 3.72
CA ALA A 37 -13.70 -4.94 4.98
C ALA A 37 -15.05 -5.67 4.81
N GLY A 38 -15.57 -5.79 3.58
CA GLY A 38 -16.85 -6.45 3.28
C GLY A 38 -18.06 -5.58 3.55
N HIS A 39 -17.92 -4.25 3.54
CA HIS A 39 -18.97 -3.28 3.79
C HIS A 39 -19.25 -2.44 2.53
N LEU A 40 -20.33 -1.65 2.54
CA LEU A 40 -20.79 -0.82 1.43
C LEU A 40 -20.45 0.65 1.67
N PRO A 41 -19.48 1.25 0.95
CA PRO A 41 -19.16 2.66 1.11
C PRO A 41 -20.20 3.56 0.47
N LEU A 42 -20.68 4.53 1.23
CA LEU A 42 -21.49 5.65 0.73
C LEU A 42 -20.55 6.86 0.61
N ASN A 43 -20.03 7.06 -0.61
CA ASN A 43 -18.97 8.03 -0.87
C ASN A 43 -19.51 9.33 -1.50
N PRO A 44 -19.59 10.46 -0.76
CA PRO A 44 -20.09 11.73 -1.30
C PRO A 44 -19.12 12.40 -2.31
N ALA A 45 -17.85 12.02 -2.33
CA ALA A 45 -16.88 12.56 -3.29
C ALA A 45 -17.14 12.14 -4.75
N THR A 46 -18.05 11.18 -4.96
CA THR A 46 -18.51 10.77 -6.31
C THR A 46 -19.64 11.65 -6.85
N LEU A 47 -20.18 12.58 -6.05
CA LEU A 47 -21.25 13.47 -6.50
C LEU A 47 -20.74 14.43 -7.59
N PRO A 48 -21.60 14.85 -8.54
CA PRO A 48 -21.24 15.78 -9.59
C PRO A 48 -20.72 17.10 -9.04
N ILE A 49 -19.72 17.67 -9.69
CA ILE A 49 -19.17 18.99 -9.36
C ILE A 49 -20.09 20.08 -9.88
N GLY A 50 -20.23 21.19 -9.13
CA GLY A 50 -20.93 22.39 -9.58
C GLY A 50 -22.32 22.60 -8.98
N MET A 51 -22.74 21.75 -8.04
CA MET A 51 -23.95 21.99 -7.25
C MET A 51 -23.73 23.08 -6.19
N GLU A 52 -24.83 23.69 -5.72
CA GLU A 52 -24.77 24.60 -4.58
C GLU A 52 -24.47 23.83 -3.27
N GLN A 53 -23.78 24.47 -2.33
CA GLN A 53 -23.40 23.87 -1.04
C GLN A 53 -24.60 23.26 -0.29
N ARG A 54 -25.75 23.91 -0.33
CA ARG A 54 -26.97 23.40 0.30
C ARG A 54 -27.47 22.08 -0.32
N ASP A 55 -27.24 21.86 -1.61
CA ASP A 55 -27.71 20.67 -2.31
C ASP A 55 -26.77 19.50 -2.01
N TYR A 56 -25.45 19.74 -1.96
CA TYR A 56 -24.49 18.77 -1.43
C TYR A 56 -24.91 18.33 -0.02
N MET A 57 -25.18 19.26 0.91
CA MET A 57 -25.57 18.93 2.27
C MET A 57 -26.85 18.10 2.32
N ARG A 58 -27.86 18.41 1.51
CA ARG A 58 -29.09 17.61 1.47
C ARG A 58 -28.86 16.18 1.03
N ILE A 59 -28.04 15.99 -0.01
CA ILE A 59 -27.71 14.66 -0.53
C ILE A 59 -26.86 13.90 0.51
N CYS A 60 -25.82 14.53 1.07
CA CYS A 60 -24.99 13.93 2.11
C CYS A 60 -25.78 13.51 3.34
N LEU A 61 -26.70 14.34 3.82
CA LEU A 61 -27.57 14.00 4.94
C LEU A 61 -28.52 12.84 4.61
N ALA A 62 -29.03 12.76 3.38
CA ALA A 62 -29.83 11.61 2.96
C ALA A 62 -29.02 10.31 2.84
N MET A 63 -27.76 10.42 2.39
CA MET A 63 -26.82 9.29 2.39
C MET A 63 -26.51 8.85 3.82
N LEU A 64 -26.26 9.80 4.73
CA LEU A 64 -26.01 9.53 6.15
C LEU A 64 -27.23 8.88 6.84
N ASP A 65 -28.44 9.36 6.56
CA ASP A 65 -29.69 8.76 7.09
C ASP A 65 -29.87 7.32 6.66
N SER A 66 -29.30 6.95 5.51
CA SER A 66 -29.30 5.59 4.98
C SER A 66 -28.15 4.73 5.51
N ALA A 67 -27.18 5.32 6.21
CA ALA A 67 -25.99 4.63 6.68
C ALA A 67 -26.20 3.91 8.02
N ASP A 68 -25.46 2.83 8.21
CA ASP A 68 -25.37 2.10 9.47
C ASP A 68 -24.19 2.62 10.33
N LEU A 69 -23.20 3.29 9.71
CA LEU A 69 -22.02 3.83 10.34
C LEU A 69 -21.53 5.11 9.62
N LEU A 70 -21.07 6.10 10.38
CA LEU A 70 -20.36 7.27 9.89
C LEU A 70 -18.85 7.08 10.07
N LEU A 71 -18.08 7.19 8.99
CA LEU A 71 -16.62 7.07 9.00
C LEU A 71 -15.96 8.42 8.79
N HIS A 72 -15.25 8.88 9.81
CA HIS A 72 -14.50 10.13 9.78
C HIS A 72 -13.13 9.98 9.14
N LEU A 73 -12.88 10.73 8.06
CA LEU A 73 -11.57 10.86 7.44
C LEU A 73 -10.69 11.87 8.18
N PRO A 74 -9.35 11.79 8.07
CA PRO A 74 -8.43 12.72 8.72
C PRO A 74 -8.76 14.19 8.43
N GLY A 75 -8.75 15.04 9.47
CA GLY A 75 -9.07 16.47 9.37
C GLY A 75 -10.57 16.81 9.32
N TRP A 76 -11.47 15.85 9.53
CA TRP A 76 -12.91 16.11 9.52
C TRP A 76 -13.37 17.21 10.47
N GLY A 77 -12.69 17.36 11.63
CA GLY A 77 -13.01 18.39 12.63
C GLY A 77 -12.75 19.83 12.17
N GLU A 78 -12.08 20.02 11.04
CA GLU A 78 -11.85 21.32 10.41
C GLU A 78 -12.87 21.64 9.30
N SER A 79 -13.70 20.65 8.92
CA SER A 79 -14.74 20.79 7.89
C SER A 79 -16.10 21.07 8.51
N ALA A 80 -16.68 22.23 8.22
CA ALA A 80 -18.01 22.60 8.68
C ALA A 80 -19.10 21.61 8.22
N GLY A 81 -18.96 21.03 7.02
CA GLY A 81 -19.83 19.98 6.50
C GLY A 81 -19.74 18.69 7.30
N ALA A 82 -18.52 18.21 7.55
CA ALA A 82 -18.29 16.98 8.32
C ALA A 82 -18.71 17.13 9.79
N ILE A 83 -18.52 18.30 10.39
CA ILE A 83 -19.01 18.61 11.74
C ILE A 83 -20.55 18.55 11.79
N ALA A 84 -21.24 19.09 10.77
CA ALA A 84 -22.69 19.03 10.68
C ALA A 84 -23.18 17.57 10.53
N GLU A 85 -22.54 16.78 9.68
CA GLU A 85 -22.80 15.35 9.49
C GLU A 85 -22.60 14.58 10.81
N HIS A 86 -21.51 14.80 11.53
CA HIS A 86 -21.26 14.21 12.84
C HIS A 86 -22.35 14.58 13.86
N THR A 87 -22.78 15.85 13.87
CA THR A 87 -23.84 16.29 14.76
C THR A 87 -25.16 15.58 14.49
N VAL A 88 -25.52 15.41 13.22
CA VAL A 88 -26.71 14.66 12.81
C VAL A 88 -26.59 13.19 13.20
N ALA A 89 -25.47 12.53 12.88
CA ALA A 89 -25.21 11.15 13.25
C ALA A 89 -25.41 10.93 14.76
N THR A 90 -24.81 11.79 15.59
CA THR A 90 -24.94 11.75 17.05
C THR A 90 -26.41 11.87 17.50
N LYS A 91 -27.20 12.73 16.85
CA LYS A 91 -28.61 12.97 17.20
C LYS A 91 -29.55 11.85 16.71
N THR A 92 -29.20 11.20 15.61
CA THR A 92 -30.00 10.09 15.02
C THR A 92 -29.56 8.73 15.52
N GLY A 93 -28.48 8.65 16.31
CA GLY A 93 -27.98 7.39 16.87
C GLY A 93 -27.15 6.56 15.87
N VAL A 94 -26.70 7.18 14.77
CA VAL A 94 -25.72 6.55 13.87
C VAL A 94 -24.37 6.56 14.55
N GLU A 95 -23.76 5.38 14.73
CA GLU A 95 -22.44 5.23 15.30
C GLU A 95 -21.39 5.91 14.41
N SER A 96 -20.36 6.49 15.02
CA SER A 96 -19.27 7.13 14.27
C SER A 96 -17.92 6.62 14.73
N LEU A 97 -17.03 6.29 13.78
CA LEU A 97 -15.66 5.87 14.00
C LEU A 97 -14.68 6.77 13.25
N SER A 98 -13.46 6.90 13.76
CA SER A 98 -12.35 7.39 12.96
C SER A 98 -11.93 6.31 11.95
N LEU A 99 -11.21 6.70 10.89
CA LEU A 99 -10.65 5.75 9.92
C LEU A 99 -9.74 4.73 10.62
N ASP A 100 -8.94 5.17 11.58
CA ASP A 100 -8.05 4.29 12.35
C ASP A 100 -8.82 3.31 13.23
N ASP A 101 -9.90 3.77 13.89
CA ASP A 101 -10.77 2.90 14.68
C ASP A 101 -11.50 1.89 13.81
N PHE A 102 -12.02 2.34 12.66
CA PHE A 102 -12.67 1.45 11.69
C PHE A 102 -11.70 0.37 11.20
N ILE A 103 -10.49 0.74 10.82
CA ILE A 103 -9.44 -0.22 10.42
C ILE A 103 -9.19 -1.20 11.57
N ARG A 104 -9.05 -0.71 12.79
CA ARG A 104 -8.83 -1.56 13.96
C ARG A 104 -10.01 -2.52 14.23
N GLU A 105 -11.25 -2.09 14.06
CA GLU A 105 -12.44 -2.86 14.45
C GLU A 105 -12.98 -3.75 13.34
N HIS A 106 -12.90 -3.28 12.09
CA HIS A 106 -13.49 -3.95 10.93
C HIS A 106 -12.46 -4.61 10.01
N CYS A 107 -11.23 -4.07 9.92
CA CYS A 107 -10.17 -4.68 9.15
C CYS A 107 -9.36 -5.71 9.99
N GLN A 108 -9.44 -5.66 11.33
CA GLN A 108 -8.78 -6.66 12.20
C GLN A 108 -9.37 -8.08 12.10
N ARG A 109 -10.49 -8.27 11.41
CA ARG A 109 -10.96 -9.63 11.08
C ARG A 109 -10.10 -10.33 10.05
N VAL A 110 -9.27 -9.60 9.33
CA VAL A 110 -8.21 -10.17 8.49
C VAL A 110 -7.04 -10.69 9.37
N ASP A 111 -6.83 -10.09 10.56
CA ASP A 111 -5.82 -10.57 11.54
C ASP A 111 -6.21 -11.87 12.27
N ALA A 112 -7.48 -12.29 12.23
CA ALA A 112 -7.93 -13.54 12.83
C ALA A 112 -8.06 -14.69 11.81
N THR A 113 -7.90 -14.41 10.53
CA THR A 113 -7.60 -15.48 9.56
C THR A 113 -6.14 -15.85 9.84
N PRO A 114 -5.82 -17.07 10.27
CA PRO A 114 -4.42 -17.45 10.37
C PRO A 114 -3.78 -17.11 9.03
N VAL A 115 -2.64 -16.40 9.09
CA VAL A 115 -1.77 -16.21 7.91
C VAL A 115 -1.71 -17.57 7.25
N ARG A 116 -2.37 -17.71 6.10
CA ARG A 116 -2.29 -18.98 5.38
C ARG A 116 -0.89 -19.05 4.84
N THR A 117 -0.02 -19.61 5.64
CA THR A 117 1.25 -20.05 5.12
C THR A 117 0.91 -21.18 4.17
N ILE A 118 1.00 -20.90 2.90
CA ILE A 118 0.82 -21.88 1.84
C ILE A 118 2.11 -22.73 1.82
N ARG A 119 2.47 -23.27 3.01
CA ARG A 119 3.68 -24.07 3.23
C ARG A 119 3.58 -25.50 2.70
N ASP A 120 2.38 -26.02 2.50
CA ASP A 120 2.16 -27.45 2.22
C ASP A 120 1.49 -27.75 0.88
N ALA A 121 1.08 -26.74 0.12
CA ALA A 121 0.77 -26.96 -1.26
C ALA A 121 1.95 -26.37 -2.04
N THR A 122 2.64 -27.19 -2.81
CA THR A 122 3.32 -26.72 -4.03
C THR A 122 2.27 -25.92 -4.79
N ILE A 123 2.15 -24.62 -4.49
CA ILE A 123 1.37 -23.75 -5.35
C ILE A 123 2.09 -23.86 -6.68
N ASP A 124 1.41 -24.47 -7.62
CA ASP A 124 1.81 -24.35 -9.01
C ASP A 124 1.68 -22.87 -9.37
N LEU A 125 2.82 -22.17 -9.36
CA LEU A 125 2.91 -20.75 -9.68
C LEU A 125 2.27 -20.46 -11.04
N ALA A 126 2.32 -21.41 -11.97
CA ALA A 126 1.68 -21.29 -13.27
C ALA A 126 0.15 -21.37 -13.16
N ALA A 127 -0.37 -22.24 -12.30
CA ALA A 127 -1.80 -22.29 -11.99
C ALA A 127 -2.25 -21.00 -11.29
N LEU A 128 -1.44 -20.47 -10.36
CA LEU A 128 -1.71 -19.18 -9.71
C LEU A 128 -1.78 -18.03 -10.72
N LYS A 129 -0.80 -17.93 -11.61
CA LYS A 129 -0.82 -16.91 -12.68
C LYS A 129 -2.03 -17.07 -13.60
N THR A 130 -2.37 -18.29 -13.97
CA THR A 130 -3.55 -18.58 -14.80
C THR A 130 -4.82 -18.09 -14.10
N ALA A 131 -4.97 -18.37 -12.81
CA ALA A 131 -6.11 -17.90 -12.03
C ALA A 131 -6.16 -16.36 -11.88
N ILE A 132 -5.00 -15.70 -11.71
CA ILE A 132 -4.94 -14.23 -11.72
C ILE A 132 -5.40 -13.70 -13.08
N GLN A 133 -4.90 -14.28 -14.19
CA GLN A 133 -5.27 -13.86 -15.55
C GLN A 133 -6.74 -14.13 -15.90
N SER A 134 -7.36 -15.14 -15.28
CA SER A 134 -8.81 -15.42 -15.43
C SER A 134 -9.69 -14.57 -14.52
N GLY A 135 -9.09 -13.70 -13.68
CA GLY A 135 -9.82 -12.86 -12.74
C GLY A 135 -10.15 -13.52 -11.40
N GLU A 136 -9.70 -14.75 -11.19
CA GLU A 136 -9.93 -15.54 -9.97
C GLU A 136 -8.88 -15.32 -8.88
N GLY A 137 -7.90 -14.43 -9.11
CA GLY A 137 -6.84 -14.11 -8.16
C GLY A 137 -7.35 -13.81 -6.74
N PRO A 138 -8.36 -12.93 -6.55
CA PRO A 138 -8.92 -12.63 -5.22
C PRO A 138 -9.62 -13.79 -4.52
N GLU A 139 -9.98 -14.85 -5.23
CA GLU A 139 -10.55 -16.07 -4.63
C GLU A 139 -9.47 -16.97 -4.03
N LEU A 140 -8.26 -16.94 -4.61
CA LEU A 140 -7.13 -17.77 -4.23
C LEU A 140 -6.19 -17.10 -3.23
N LEU A 141 -5.95 -15.79 -3.39
CA LEU A 141 -5.00 -15.00 -2.61
C LEU A 141 -5.69 -13.87 -1.87
N ARG A 142 -5.08 -13.49 -0.75
CA ARG A 142 -5.47 -12.32 0.05
C ARG A 142 -4.21 -11.56 0.45
N PRO A 143 -4.29 -10.23 0.69
CA PRO A 143 -3.23 -9.53 1.36
C PRO A 143 -2.83 -10.23 2.66
N HIS A 144 -1.54 -10.27 2.95
CA HIS A 144 -0.86 -11.01 4.03
C HIS A 144 -0.70 -12.53 3.82
N ASP A 145 -1.24 -13.16 2.77
CA ASP A 145 -0.88 -14.55 2.47
C ASP A 145 0.61 -14.65 2.17
N GLU A 146 1.27 -15.65 2.71
CA GLU A 146 2.71 -15.86 2.58
C GLU A 146 3.03 -17.07 1.70
N LEU A 147 4.07 -16.93 0.88
CA LEU A 147 4.57 -17.98 0.00
C LEU A 147 6.08 -18.12 0.19
N ASP A 148 6.54 -19.35 0.42
CA ASP A 148 7.96 -19.66 0.47
C ASP A 148 8.52 -19.96 -0.94
N ILE A 149 9.58 -19.26 -1.32
CA ILE A 149 10.28 -19.42 -2.59
C ILE A 149 11.68 -19.96 -2.31
N ARG A 150 11.98 -21.14 -2.86
CA ARG A 150 13.32 -21.70 -2.80
C ARG A 150 14.16 -21.16 -3.94
N LEU A 151 15.21 -20.44 -3.61
CA LEU A 151 16.17 -19.88 -4.55
C LEU A 151 17.12 -20.96 -5.08
N ASP A 152 17.79 -20.69 -6.21
CA ASP A 152 18.82 -21.56 -6.78
C ASP A 152 20.06 -21.71 -5.87
N THR A 153 20.32 -20.71 -5.01
CA THR A 153 21.33 -20.76 -3.94
C THR A 153 21.02 -21.78 -2.84
N GLY A 154 19.81 -22.36 -2.84
CA GLY A 154 19.30 -23.21 -1.76
C GLY A 154 18.71 -22.46 -0.57
N LYS A 155 18.81 -21.13 -0.52
CA LYS A 155 18.12 -20.27 0.47
C LYS A 155 16.61 -20.25 0.18
N THR A 156 15.79 -20.23 1.21
CA THR A 156 14.35 -19.98 1.10
C THR A 156 14.07 -18.55 1.53
N VAL A 157 13.29 -17.83 0.74
CA VAL A 157 12.75 -16.52 1.07
C VAL A 157 11.22 -16.62 1.16
N THR A 158 10.64 -15.95 2.13
CA THR A 158 9.18 -15.82 2.24
C THR A 158 8.77 -14.51 1.57
N VAL A 159 7.75 -14.54 0.74
CA VAL A 159 7.12 -13.36 0.18
C VAL A 159 5.69 -13.24 0.70
N THR A 160 5.23 -12.01 0.87
CA THR A 160 3.89 -11.68 1.35
C THR A 160 3.09 -11.10 0.21
N CYS A 161 1.87 -11.57 -0.02
CA CYS A 161 0.93 -10.96 -0.95
C CYS A 161 0.58 -9.56 -0.42
N GLY A 162 1.07 -8.53 -1.09
CA GLY A 162 0.86 -7.13 -0.73
C GLY A 162 -0.46 -6.57 -1.26
N PHE A 163 -0.87 -7.08 -2.42
CA PHE A 163 -2.08 -6.67 -3.12
C PHE A 163 -2.49 -7.73 -4.14
N VAL A 164 -3.78 -7.91 -4.34
CA VAL A 164 -4.34 -8.77 -5.39
C VAL A 164 -5.66 -8.20 -5.90
N ASN A 165 -5.83 -8.24 -7.22
CA ASN A 165 -7.10 -7.94 -7.89
C ASN A 165 -7.32 -8.95 -9.05
N SER A 166 -8.29 -8.69 -9.91
CA SER A 166 -8.59 -9.54 -11.08
C SER A 166 -7.54 -9.52 -12.20
N GLU A 167 -6.51 -8.69 -12.10
CA GLU A 167 -5.53 -8.48 -13.18
C GLU A 167 -4.10 -8.83 -12.76
N MET A 168 -3.81 -8.76 -11.45
CA MET A 168 -2.47 -8.96 -10.93
C MET A 168 -2.45 -9.34 -9.45
N ALA A 169 -1.36 -9.96 -9.03
CA ALA A 169 -0.99 -10.10 -7.63
C ALA A 169 0.43 -9.55 -7.41
N ARG A 170 0.59 -8.71 -6.39
CA ARG A 170 1.86 -8.09 -5.99
C ARG A 170 2.40 -8.75 -4.75
N PHE A 171 3.65 -9.20 -4.81
CA PHE A 171 4.35 -9.84 -3.71
C PHE A 171 5.54 -9.00 -3.27
N ILE A 172 5.76 -8.93 -1.96
CA ILE A 172 6.90 -8.25 -1.36
C ILE A 172 7.66 -9.25 -0.49
N PHE A 173 8.97 -9.26 -0.53
CA PHE A 173 9.79 -10.06 0.39
C PHE A 173 9.41 -9.69 1.83
N LYS A 174 9.06 -10.72 2.63
CA LYS A 174 8.66 -10.54 4.03
C LYS A 174 9.77 -9.88 4.84
N ASP A 175 10.98 -10.35 4.64
CA ASP A 175 12.20 -9.87 5.29
C ASP A 175 13.25 -9.45 4.26
N CYS A 176 14.32 -8.82 4.72
CA CYS A 176 15.39 -8.41 3.83
C CYS A 176 16.12 -9.64 3.27
N TYR A 177 16.42 -9.60 1.99
CA TYR A 177 17.25 -10.60 1.34
C TYR A 177 18.69 -10.52 1.86
N ASP A 178 19.24 -9.32 1.86
CA ASP A 178 20.58 -8.95 2.33
C ASP A 178 20.65 -7.44 2.60
N GLU A 179 21.85 -6.87 2.65
CA GLU A 179 22.09 -5.44 2.78
C GLU A 179 23.08 -4.92 1.76
N CYS A 180 22.84 -3.72 1.23
CA CYS A 180 23.72 -3.02 0.31
C CYS A 180 23.52 -1.51 0.46
N GLU A 181 24.42 -0.70 -0.14
CA GLU A 181 24.24 0.73 -0.30
C GLU A 181 23.34 1.03 -1.52
N MET A 182 22.61 2.14 -1.47
CA MET A 182 21.87 2.62 -2.65
C MET A 182 22.81 3.19 -3.72
N ASN A 183 23.94 3.81 -3.32
CA ASN A 183 25.02 4.26 -4.21
C ASN A 183 26.37 4.21 -3.51
N ASP A 184 27.46 4.12 -4.27
CA ASP A 184 28.82 4.18 -3.74
C ASP A 184 29.20 5.60 -3.28
N ALA A 185 28.48 6.63 -3.76
CA ALA A 185 28.66 8.03 -3.39
C ALA A 185 27.37 8.59 -2.79
N ASP A 186 27.50 9.67 -2.03
CA ASP A 186 26.38 10.38 -1.41
C ASP A 186 25.61 11.20 -2.45
N THR A 187 24.85 10.53 -3.28
CA THR A 187 24.03 11.16 -4.33
C THR A 187 22.75 10.35 -4.63
N ASN A 188 21.66 11.04 -4.90
CA ASN A 188 20.42 10.50 -5.41
C ASN A 188 20.02 11.10 -6.78
N LYS A 189 20.96 11.83 -7.43
CA LYS A 189 20.69 12.57 -8.67
C LYS A 189 20.24 11.70 -9.84
N THR A 190 20.61 10.42 -9.85
CA THR A 190 20.20 9.48 -10.90
C THR A 190 18.89 8.74 -10.55
N GLY A 191 18.25 9.11 -9.44
CA GLY A 191 17.10 8.37 -8.91
C GLY A 191 17.43 6.92 -8.57
N TYR A 192 16.41 6.13 -8.34
CA TYR A 192 16.54 4.68 -8.23
C TYR A 192 16.97 4.07 -9.57
N PHE A 193 16.49 4.61 -10.69
CA PHE A 193 16.82 4.16 -12.04
C PHE A 193 18.33 3.97 -12.26
N GLY A 194 19.17 4.93 -11.88
CA GLY A 194 20.62 4.89 -12.04
C GLY A 194 21.39 4.40 -10.81
N SER A 195 20.71 3.94 -9.76
CA SER A 195 21.33 3.57 -8.50
C SER A 195 22.08 2.24 -8.55
N LYS A 196 23.05 2.07 -7.66
CA LYS A 196 23.68 0.78 -7.37
C LYS A 196 22.64 -0.20 -6.80
N GLY A 197 21.75 0.29 -5.94
CA GLY A 197 20.69 -0.53 -5.32
C GLY A 197 19.78 -1.17 -6.35
N ARG A 198 19.40 -0.48 -7.44
CA ARG A 198 18.63 -1.09 -8.52
C ARG A 198 19.42 -2.18 -9.24
N ARG A 199 20.70 -1.92 -9.55
CA ARG A 199 21.56 -2.95 -10.15
C ARG A 199 21.67 -4.17 -9.23
N HIS A 200 21.89 -3.95 -7.92
CA HIS A 200 21.91 -5.03 -6.93
C HIS A 200 20.63 -5.90 -6.99
N VAL A 201 19.47 -5.28 -7.02
CA VAL A 201 18.20 -6.01 -7.15
C VAL A 201 18.13 -6.82 -8.44
N LEU A 202 18.56 -6.25 -9.57
CA LEU A 202 18.40 -6.87 -10.89
C LEU A 202 19.52 -7.85 -11.24
N GLU A 203 20.73 -7.64 -10.77
CA GLU A 203 21.93 -8.40 -11.15
C GLU A 203 22.34 -9.43 -10.08
N ASP A 204 22.06 -9.13 -8.77
CA ASP A 204 22.52 -9.99 -7.67
C ASP A 204 21.35 -10.72 -6.97
N ILE A 205 20.11 -10.21 -7.01
CA ILE A 205 18.96 -10.87 -6.36
C ILE A 205 18.08 -11.59 -7.38
N TYR A 206 17.62 -10.89 -8.43
CA TYR A 206 16.69 -11.42 -9.42
C TYR A 206 17.16 -12.72 -10.09
N PRO A 207 18.44 -12.90 -10.48
CA PRO A 207 18.91 -14.13 -11.11
C PRO A 207 18.77 -15.37 -10.24
N HIS A 208 18.71 -15.21 -8.91
CA HIS A 208 18.57 -16.32 -7.96
C HIS A 208 17.14 -16.79 -7.76
N LEU A 209 16.14 -16.05 -8.27
CA LEU A 209 14.77 -16.55 -8.31
C LEU A 209 14.68 -17.76 -9.24
N PRO A 210 13.85 -18.79 -8.91
CA PRO A 210 13.63 -19.94 -9.80
C PRO A 210 13.24 -19.49 -11.21
N GLN A 211 13.73 -20.19 -12.23
CA GLN A 211 13.42 -19.85 -13.63
C GLN A 211 11.92 -19.84 -13.89
N GLU A 212 11.19 -20.80 -13.32
CA GLU A 212 9.73 -20.93 -13.45
C GLU A 212 9.03 -19.68 -12.91
N LEU A 213 9.53 -19.09 -11.81
CA LEU A 213 8.98 -17.84 -11.26
C LEU A 213 9.35 -16.67 -12.17
N ARG A 214 10.61 -16.57 -12.63
CA ARG A 214 11.04 -15.47 -13.51
C ARG A 214 10.25 -15.41 -14.81
N ASP A 215 9.87 -16.56 -15.37
CA ASP A 215 9.05 -16.66 -16.59
C ASP A 215 7.60 -16.20 -16.36
N LEU A 216 7.15 -16.19 -15.11
CA LEU A 216 5.80 -15.78 -14.72
C LEU A 216 5.71 -14.31 -14.31
N ILE A 217 6.82 -13.71 -13.85
CA ILE A 217 6.85 -12.32 -13.38
C ILE A 217 6.44 -11.35 -14.50
N ARG A 218 5.53 -10.47 -14.16
CA ARG A 218 5.16 -9.31 -14.97
C ARG A 218 6.01 -8.11 -14.55
N PRO A 219 6.83 -7.52 -15.46
CA PRO A 219 7.60 -6.33 -15.13
C PRO A 219 6.69 -5.19 -14.69
N ARG A 220 7.05 -4.52 -13.60
CA ARG A 220 6.35 -3.33 -13.11
C ARG A 220 6.84 -2.11 -13.87
N ARG A 221 5.89 -1.36 -14.43
CA ARG A 221 6.15 -0.01 -14.90
C ARG A 221 6.43 0.90 -13.71
N ILE A 222 7.57 1.57 -13.72
CA ILE A 222 8.02 2.52 -12.68
C ILE A 222 8.17 3.90 -13.30
N VAL A 223 7.68 4.91 -12.60
CA VAL A 223 7.78 6.31 -12.99
C VAL A 223 8.47 7.10 -11.90
N GLU A 224 9.57 7.76 -12.23
CA GLU A 224 10.29 8.67 -11.31
C GLU A 224 10.58 10.01 -11.98
N THR A 225 10.66 11.06 -11.16
CA THR A 225 11.15 12.36 -11.61
C THR A 225 12.64 12.48 -11.28
N ILE A 226 13.49 12.59 -12.31
CA ILE A 226 14.94 12.73 -12.21
C ILE A 226 15.35 14.03 -12.87
N ASP A 227 16.01 14.94 -12.14
CA ASP A 227 16.41 16.27 -12.62
C ASP A 227 15.25 17.08 -13.24
N GLY A 228 14.03 16.91 -12.72
CA GLY A 228 12.83 17.59 -13.22
C GLY A 228 12.20 16.93 -14.45
N GLU A 229 12.77 15.87 -14.98
CA GLU A 229 12.23 15.09 -16.09
C GLU A 229 11.60 13.79 -15.60
N MET A 230 10.42 13.46 -16.12
CA MET A 230 9.75 12.21 -15.84
C MET A 230 10.43 11.08 -16.62
N LYS A 231 10.89 10.06 -15.90
CA LYS A 231 11.51 8.86 -16.46
C LYS A 231 10.65 7.65 -16.18
N GLU A 232 10.43 6.86 -17.23
CA GLU A 232 9.64 5.65 -17.19
C GLU A 232 10.50 4.45 -17.61
N TYR A 233 10.37 3.34 -16.86
CA TYR A 233 11.08 2.08 -17.15
C TYR A 233 10.32 0.90 -16.52
N GLU A 234 10.75 -0.31 -16.85
CA GLU A 234 10.13 -1.54 -16.32
C GLU A 234 11.18 -2.39 -15.62
N ASP A 235 10.84 -2.91 -14.44
CA ASP A 235 11.66 -3.83 -13.67
C ASP A 235 10.87 -5.09 -13.29
N PRO A 236 11.45 -6.29 -13.49
CA PRO A 236 10.82 -7.54 -13.08
C PRO A 236 10.89 -7.76 -11.56
N LEU A 237 11.92 -7.21 -10.90
CA LEU A 237 12.10 -7.19 -9.46
C LEU A 237 12.48 -5.76 -9.04
N TRP A 238 11.81 -5.19 -8.06
CA TRP A 238 11.91 -3.77 -7.71
C TRP A 238 11.81 -3.53 -6.21
N LEU A 239 12.37 -2.43 -5.69
CA LEU A 239 12.12 -2.01 -4.32
C LEU A 239 10.75 -1.30 -4.22
N PRO A 240 10.01 -1.49 -3.12
CA PRO A 240 8.83 -0.70 -2.83
C PRO A 240 9.16 0.79 -2.73
N SER A 241 8.20 1.63 -3.10
CA SER A 241 8.29 3.08 -2.92
C SER A 241 7.82 3.52 -1.54
N ALA A 242 8.08 4.76 -1.17
CA ALA A 242 7.51 5.33 0.05
C ALA A 242 5.98 5.41 -0.04
N THR A 243 5.43 5.70 -1.23
CA THR A 243 3.99 5.69 -1.47
C THR A 243 3.39 4.28 -1.33
N ASP A 244 4.10 3.22 -1.74
CA ASP A 244 3.66 1.82 -1.53
C ASP A 244 3.49 1.48 -0.02
N LEU A 245 4.23 2.15 0.87
CA LEU A 245 4.21 1.89 2.30
C LEU A 245 3.36 2.88 3.12
N PHE A 246 3.44 4.15 2.78
CA PHE A 246 2.92 5.24 3.61
C PHE A 246 1.79 6.03 2.95
N GLY A 247 1.47 5.74 1.69
CA GLY A 247 0.53 6.53 0.90
C GLY A 247 1.17 7.77 0.26
N ALA A 248 0.35 8.62 -0.34
CA ALA A 248 0.81 9.86 -0.94
C ALA A 248 1.38 10.82 0.13
N PRO A 249 2.47 11.54 -0.15
CA PRO A 249 3.10 12.41 0.83
C PRO A 249 2.23 13.64 1.14
N GLU A 250 1.87 13.84 2.40
CA GLU A 250 1.11 15.02 2.84
C GLU A 250 1.99 16.30 2.79
N ASP A 251 3.26 16.19 3.16
CA ASP A 251 4.24 17.28 3.24
C ASP A 251 5.30 17.24 2.12
N LYS A 252 5.09 16.43 1.09
CA LYS A 252 6.01 16.26 -0.05
C LYS A 252 7.43 15.83 0.35
N TRP A 253 7.54 15.04 1.37
CA TRP A 253 8.81 14.55 1.89
C TRP A 253 9.51 13.54 0.94
N TRP A 254 8.74 12.79 0.15
CA TRP A 254 9.16 12.07 -1.05
C TRP A 254 8.38 12.60 -2.26
N PRO A 255 8.87 12.38 -3.50
CA PRO A 255 8.19 12.87 -4.70
C PRO A 255 6.86 12.14 -4.95
N ASP A 256 6.00 12.72 -5.78
CA ASP A 256 4.83 12.03 -6.29
C ASP A 256 5.25 10.80 -7.10
N GLU A 257 4.65 9.66 -6.81
CA GLU A 257 4.94 8.35 -7.41
C GLU A 257 3.66 7.78 -8.03
N PRO A 258 3.32 8.21 -9.27
CA PRO A 258 2.01 7.93 -9.88
C PRO A 258 1.79 6.44 -10.22
N ASP A 259 2.85 5.63 -10.20
CA ASP A 259 2.81 4.17 -10.36
C ASP A 259 2.57 3.42 -9.05
N SER A 260 2.41 4.13 -7.94
CA SER A 260 2.35 3.58 -6.58
C SER A 260 1.07 3.97 -5.86
N PHE A 261 0.66 3.12 -4.94
CA PHE A 261 -0.41 3.36 -3.98
C PHE A 261 -0.11 2.59 -2.70
N GLN A 262 -0.67 3.02 -1.57
CA GLN A 262 -0.43 2.34 -0.30
C GLN A 262 -0.95 0.90 -0.33
N LEU A 263 -0.04 -0.05 -0.14
CA LEU A 263 -0.39 -1.47 -0.15
C LEU A 263 -1.12 -1.85 1.15
N PRO A 264 -2.19 -2.64 1.08
CA PRO A 264 -2.98 -3.06 2.25
C PRO A 264 -2.16 -3.67 3.39
N ILE A 265 -1.06 -4.36 3.07
CA ILE A 265 -0.19 -4.99 4.07
C ILE A 265 0.66 -3.99 4.87
N PHE A 266 0.74 -2.71 4.47
CA PHE A 266 1.59 -1.70 5.11
C PHE A 266 0.80 -0.62 5.86
N LEU A 267 -0.47 -0.85 6.13
CA LEU A 267 -1.31 0.12 6.85
C LEU A 267 -0.87 0.30 8.32
N LYS A 268 -0.27 -0.71 8.94
CA LYS A 268 0.21 -0.65 10.33
C LYS A 268 1.74 -0.55 10.36
N GLU A 269 2.30 0.24 11.27
CA GLU A 269 3.76 0.39 11.43
C GLU A 269 4.47 -0.94 11.64
N ARG A 270 3.93 -1.81 12.48
CA ARG A 270 4.51 -3.13 12.74
C ARG A 270 4.67 -4.00 11.48
N ASP A 271 3.82 -3.82 10.48
CA ASP A 271 3.82 -4.63 9.26
C ASP A 271 4.88 -4.15 8.25
N ARG A 272 5.49 -2.98 8.52
CA ARG A 272 6.61 -2.41 7.77
C ARG A 272 7.97 -2.82 8.34
N VAL A 273 7.97 -3.41 9.55
CA VAL A 273 9.19 -3.87 10.22
C VAL A 273 9.71 -5.14 9.56
N LYS A 274 11.00 -5.19 9.26
CA LYS A 274 11.63 -6.34 8.61
C LYS A 274 12.88 -6.79 9.36
N GLU A 275 13.16 -8.08 9.30
CA GLU A 275 14.43 -8.64 9.76
C GLU A 275 15.45 -8.64 8.62
N CYS A 276 16.72 -8.46 8.97
CA CYS A 276 17.84 -8.57 8.04
C CYS A 276 18.78 -9.68 8.50
N PRO A 277 19.29 -10.54 7.60
CA PRO A 277 20.14 -11.67 7.96
C PRO A 277 21.32 -11.26 8.83
N GLY A 278 21.46 -11.89 10.02
CA GLY A 278 22.53 -11.62 10.97
C GLY A 278 22.37 -10.37 11.83
N LYS A 279 21.29 -9.57 11.66
CA LYS A 279 21.09 -8.32 12.39
C LYS A 279 19.78 -8.26 13.19
N GLY A 280 18.82 -9.16 12.93
CA GLY A 280 17.46 -9.07 13.47
C GLY A 280 16.70 -7.94 12.81
N THR A 281 15.81 -7.28 13.55
CA THR A 281 15.07 -6.12 13.03
C THR A 281 16.04 -5.03 12.59
N TRP A 282 15.93 -4.62 11.33
CA TRP A 282 16.89 -3.70 10.73
C TRP A 282 16.21 -2.67 9.81
N TRP A 283 16.90 -1.58 9.50
CA TRP A 283 16.48 -0.56 8.55
C TRP A 283 16.59 -1.11 7.14
N TRP A 284 15.62 -0.77 6.28
CA TRP A 284 15.60 -1.26 4.91
C TRP A 284 15.19 -0.17 3.91
N TRP A 285 15.77 -0.25 2.72
CA TRP A 285 15.64 0.75 1.69
C TRP A 285 14.31 0.72 0.96
N LEU A 286 13.86 1.92 0.58
CA LEU A 286 12.83 2.16 -0.41
C LEU A 286 13.44 2.79 -1.66
N ARG A 287 12.78 2.64 -2.83
CA ARG A 287 13.27 3.24 -4.08
C ARG A 287 13.13 4.77 -4.12
N SER A 288 12.29 5.36 -3.29
CA SER A 288 11.97 6.78 -3.27
C SER A 288 13.17 7.61 -2.85
N VAL A 289 13.48 8.67 -3.61
CA VAL A 289 14.44 9.69 -3.22
C VAL A 289 13.83 10.62 -2.17
N ARG A 290 14.65 11.27 -1.37
CA ARG A 290 14.19 12.37 -0.53
C ARG A 290 13.94 13.61 -1.37
N ALA A 291 12.72 14.12 -1.38
CA ALA A 291 12.34 15.32 -2.11
C ALA A 291 13.14 16.55 -1.63
N GLY A 292 13.60 17.38 -2.58
CA GLY A 292 14.37 18.60 -2.28
C GLY A 292 15.80 18.39 -1.80
N HIS A 293 16.32 17.16 -1.79
CA HIS A 293 17.70 16.83 -1.39
C HIS A 293 18.40 16.05 -2.52
N THR A 294 19.73 16.20 -2.59
CA THR A 294 20.54 15.57 -3.65
C THR A 294 21.28 14.31 -3.18
N THR A 295 21.06 13.86 -1.95
CA THR A 295 21.89 12.81 -1.33
C THR A 295 21.12 11.66 -0.68
N GLY A 296 19.83 11.80 -0.41
CA GLY A 296 19.09 10.83 0.41
C GLY A 296 18.11 9.96 -0.38
N PHE A 297 18.00 8.71 0.05
CA PHE A 297 16.88 7.83 -0.26
C PHE A 297 16.02 7.58 0.98
N CYS A 298 14.75 7.27 0.76
CA CYS A 298 13.83 6.89 1.82
C CYS A 298 14.15 5.47 2.31
N TYR A 299 13.89 5.23 3.58
CA TYR A 299 14.02 3.92 4.21
C TYR A 299 13.01 3.77 5.34
N VAL A 300 12.85 2.57 5.84
CA VAL A 300 11.99 2.24 6.97
C VAL A 300 12.85 1.99 8.20
N TYR A 301 12.50 2.61 9.32
CA TYR A 301 13.10 2.36 10.63
C TYR A 301 12.69 1.00 11.22
N THR A 302 13.37 0.59 12.31
CA THR A 302 13.07 -0.63 13.06
C THR A 302 11.71 -0.62 13.78
N ASP A 303 11.08 0.54 13.91
CA ASP A 303 9.72 0.71 14.43
C ASP A 303 8.64 0.79 13.35
N GLY A 304 9.02 0.72 12.05
CA GLY A 304 8.11 0.81 10.93
C GLY A 304 7.82 2.24 10.46
N SER A 305 8.44 3.26 11.06
CA SER A 305 8.31 4.65 10.63
C SER A 305 9.19 4.96 9.42
N ALA A 306 8.87 6.04 8.70
CA ALA A 306 9.63 6.50 7.54
C ALA A 306 10.87 7.30 7.94
N GLY A 307 11.98 7.11 7.24
CA GLY A 307 13.19 7.89 7.34
C GLY A 307 13.83 8.20 5.98
N SER A 308 14.83 9.08 5.96
CA SER A 308 15.73 9.25 4.82
C SER A 308 17.16 9.37 5.28
N ILE A 309 18.07 8.77 4.52
CA ILE A 309 19.49 8.80 4.84
C ILE A 309 20.32 8.85 3.55
N ILE A 310 21.57 9.25 3.70
CA ILE A 310 22.54 9.34 2.62
C ILE A 310 22.78 8.00 1.93
N ALA A 311 22.93 8.03 0.61
CA ALA A 311 22.87 6.88 -0.28
C ALA A 311 23.97 5.81 -0.07
N TYR A 312 25.11 6.16 0.50
CA TYR A 312 26.24 5.23 0.71
C TYR A 312 26.15 4.42 2.02
N ARG A 313 25.04 4.52 2.75
CA ARG A 313 24.79 3.66 3.92
C ARG A 313 24.29 2.30 3.48
N SER A 314 24.70 1.24 4.19
CA SER A 314 24.23 -0.12 3.95
C SER A 314 22.99 -0.38 4.79
N HIS A 315 21.88 -0.74 4.12
CA HIS A 315 20.61 -1.14 4.74
C HIS A 315 20.01 -2.31 3.98
N GLY A 316 18.98 -2.91 4.56
CA GLY A 316 18.34 -4.09 4.01
C GLY A 316 17.62 -3.86 2.68
N PHE A 317 17.59 -4.88 1.84
CA PHE A 317 16.85 -4.94 0.58
C PHE A 317 15.74 -5.96 0.67
N ALA A 318 14.50 -5.51 0.54
CA ALA A 318 13.30 -6.34 0.52
C ALA A 318 12.47 -6.06 -0.74
N PRO A 319 12.87 -6.62 -1.89
CA PRO A 319 12.23 -6.33 -3.17
C PRO A 319 10.83 -6.94 -3.28
N GLY A 320 10.11 -6.54 -4.32
CA GLY A 320 8.83 -7.10 -4.72
C GLY A 320 8.79 -7.44 -6.20
N PHE A 321 7.77 -8.22 -6.58
CA PHE A 321 7.45 -8.59 -7.96
C PHE A 321 5.94 -8.71 -8.15
N ASP A 322 5.50 -8.65 -9.40
CA ASP A 322 4.10 -8.80 -9.81
C ASP A 322 3.93 -10.09 -10.66
N LEU A 323 2.75 -10.77 -10.48
CA LEU A 323 2.31 -11.89 -11.32
C LEU A 323 1.07 -11.52 -12.12
#